data_e6d124ac1c813c5ad279e08a4f10d2c2
#
_entry.id   e6d124ac1c813c5ad279e08a4f10d2c2
#
_cell.length_a   1.000
_cell.length_b   1.000
_cell.length_c   1.000
_cell.angle_alpha   90.00
_cell.angle_beta   90.00
_cell.angle_gamma   90.00
#
_symmetry.space_group_name_H-M   'P 1'
#
loop_
_entity.id
_entity.type
_entity.pdbx_description
1 polymer ?
#
loop_
_entity_poly.entity_id
_entity_poly.type
_entity_poly.pdbx_seq_one_letter_code
_entity_poly.pdbx_strand_id
1 'polypeptide(L)'
;MKKLIILLFSIFISINSFGGIFNESICFETDGQNIVLLPNETNPYTGKYLCKYNDGQKEIEGSYKDGRLTGKWTFWYENGQTKNEINYKNGKLDGKWTLWNKNGQKVKQKNYKNGKLDGILIEWFQFNGQIKREENYKNGKLCIHGC
;
A
#
# COMPACT_ATOMS: atom_id res chain seq x y z
N MET A 1 25.38 4.94 27.86
CA MET A 1 24.08 5.56 28.20
C MET A 1 23.48 6.10 26.93
N LYS A 2 22.55 5.36 26.32
CA LYS A 2 21.84 5.80 25.10
C LYS A 2 20.64 6.63 25.53
N LYS A 3 20.62 7.91 25.15
CA LYS A 3 19.48 8.79 25.39
C LYS A 3 18.31 8.35 24.54
N LEU A 4 17.26 7.88 25.20
CA LEU A 4 15.95 7.60 24.61
C LEU A 4 15.30 8.96 24.30
N ILE A 5 15.25 9.33 23.03
CA ILE A 5 14.48 10.50 22.58
C ILE A 5 13.05 10.01 22.39
N ILE A 6 12.21 10.27 23.39
CA ILE A 6 10.77 10.09 23.28
C ILE A 6 10.23 11.31 22.52
N LEU A 7 9.97 11.15 21.25
CA LEU A 7 9.17 12.11 20.49
C LEU A 7 7.71 11.93 20.88
N LEU A 8 7.25 12.80 21.77
CA LEU A 8 5.84 12.96 22.11
C LEU A 8 5.13 13.57 20.90
N PHE A 9 4.57 12.72 20.01
CA PHE A 9 3.57 13.18 19.07
C PHE A 9 2.25 13.36 19.82
N SER A 10 1.82 14.61 19.90
CA SER A 10 0.52 15.00 20.46
C SER A 10 -0.59 14.45 19.55
N ILE A 11 -1.20 13.35 20.00
CA ILE A 11 -2.46 12.86 19.45
C ILE A 11 -3.53 13.87 19.92
N PHE A 12 -4.01 14.73 19.02
CA PHE A 12 -5.24 15.47 19.25
C PHE A 12 -6.42 14.50 19.16
N ILE A 13 -6.74 13.85 20.28
CA ILE A 13 -8.00 13.17 20.45
C ILE A 13 -9.03 14.25 20.79
N SER A 14 -9.77 14.77 19.82
CA SER A 14 -11.00 15.49 20.10
C SER A 14 -12.09 14.45 20.44
N ILE A 15 -12.28 14.26 21.75
CA ILE A 15 -13.38 13.46 22.28
C ILE A 15 -14.65 14.29 22.13
N ASN A 16 -15.39 14.08 21.05
CA ASN A 16 -16.79 14.45 20.98
C ASN A 16 -17.65 13.21 21.20
N SER A 17 -18.13 13.08 22.44
CA SER A 17 -19.10 12.08 22.83
C SER A 17 -20.45 12.36 22.15
N PHE A 18 -20.78 11.58 21.11
CA PHE A 18 -22.15 11.16 20.80
C PHE A 18 -22.08 9.93 19.87
N GLY A 19 -22.83 8.89 20.22
CA GLY A 19 -22.77 7.55 19.64
C GLY A 19 -22.85 7.50 18.12
N GLY A 20 -21.72 7.28 17.51
CA GLY A 20 -21.53 6.96 16.11
C GLY A 20 -20.25 6.16 16.01
N ILE A 21 -20.28 5.07 15.27
CA ILE A 21 -19.11 4.26 14.94
C ILE A 21 -18.19 5.15 14.12
N PHE A 22 -17.27 5.87 14.77
CA PHE A 22 -16.26 6.66 14.09
C PHE A 22 -15.22 5.67 13.50
N ASN A 23 -15.29 5.52 12.20
CA ASN A 23 -14.24 4.95 11.40
C ASN A 23 -13.13 6.01 11.28
N GLU A 24 -12.42 6.27 12.39
CA GLU A 24 -11.27 7.18 12.35
C GLU A 24 -10.20 6.58 11.46
N SER A 25 -9.77 7.36 10.50
CA SER A 25 -8.64 7.03 9.64
C SER A 25 -7.40 6.99 10.51
N ILE A 26 -6.88 5.81 10.77
CA ILE A 26 -5.66 5.63 11.56
C ILE A 26 -4.51 5.53 10.57
N CYS A 27 -3.70 6.59 10.50
CA CYS A 27 -2.42 6.55 9.80
C CYS A 27 -1.35 6.09 10.78
N PHE A 28 -0.74 4.94 10.52
CA PHE A 28 0.41 4.47 11.26
C PHE A 28 1.68 4.78 10.49
N GLU A 29 2.63 5.43 11.13
CA GLU A 29 4.01 5.38 10.68
C GLU A 29 4.60 4.04 11.14
N THR A 30 4.99 3.21 10.19
CA THR A 30 5.72 1.99 10.51
C THR A 30 7.19 2.35 10.67
N ASP A 31 7.76 2.10 11.83
CA ASP A 31 9.19 2.27 12.15
C ASP A 31 10.11 1.21 11.50
N GLY A 32 9.66 0.62 10.40
CA GLY A 32 10.40 -0.42 9.68
C GLY A 32 10.19 -1.82 10.23
N GLN A 33 9.32 -2.02 11.20
CA GLN A 33 8.93 -3.35 11.66
C GLN A 33 7.92 -4.01 10.69
N ASN A 34 8.06 -5.31 10.50
CA ASN A 34 7.18 -6.08 9.59
C ASN A 34 5.76 -6.34 10.15
N ILE A 35 5.47 -5.88 11.35
CA ILE A 35 4.19 -6.11 12.05
C ILE A 35 3.72 -4.79 12.66
N VAL A 36 2.47 -4.42 12.39
CA VAL A 36 1.83 -3.22 12.93
C VAL A 36 1.10 -3.55 14.23
N LEU A 37 1.45 -2.82 15.28
CA LEU A 37 0.75 -2.82 16.56
C LEU A 37 0.08 -1.46 16.75
N LEU A 38 -1.10 -1.43 17.38
CA LEU A 38 -1.68 -0.18 17.87
C LEU A 38 -0.90 0.30 19.10
N PRO A 39 -0.82 1.62 19.35
CA PRO A 39 -0.25 2.13 20.59
C PRO A 39 -0.90 1.46 21.82
N ASN A 40 -0.07 0.96 22.74
CA ASN A 40 -0.48 0.23 23.96
C ASN A 40 -1.15 -1.13 23.74
N GLU A 41 -1.13 -1.68 22.52
CA GLU A 41 -1.61 -3.03 22.24
C GLU A 41 -0.44 -4.02 22.18
N THR A 42 -0.67 -5.21 22.72
CA THR A 42 0.29 -6.33 22.64
C THR A 42 0.00 -7.24 21.45
N ASN A 43 -1.22 -7.15 20.91
CA ASN A 43 -1.66 -7.98 19.79
C ASN A 43 -1.46 -7.26 18.44
N PRO A 44 -1.02 -7.97 17.39
CA PRO A 44 -0.90 -7.41 16.06
C PRO A 44 -2.24 -6.91 15.52
N TYR A 45 -2.23 -5.74 14.90
CA TYR A 45 -3.43 -5.11 14.38
C TYR A 45 -4.09 -5.93 13.26
N THR A 46 -5.41 -6.07 13.36
CA THR A 46 -6.25 -6.60 12.29
C THR A 46 -7.38 -5.61 12.03
N GLY A 47 -7.45 -5.07 10.81
CA GLY A 47 -8.45 -4.06 10.48
C GLY A 47 -8.15 -3.32 9.19
N LYS A 48 -8.99 -2.32 8.90
CA LYS A 48 -8.82 -1.42 7.76
C LYS A 48 -7.81 -0.33 8.10
N TYR A 49 -7.06 0.09 7.08
CA TYR A 49 -6.14 1.21 7.12
C TYR A 49 -6.62 2.26 6.12
N LEU A 50 -6.72 3.51 6.56
CA LEU A 50 -7.08 4.63 5.71
C LEU A 50 -6.28 5.86 6.13
N CYS A 51 -5.48 6.41 5.22
CA CYS A 51 -4.89 7.72 5.36
C CYS A 51 -5.52 8.72 4.39
N LYS A 52 -5.53 9.97 4.79
CA LYS A 52 -6.04 11.08 3.99
C LYS A 52 -4.99 12.18 3.89
N TYR A 53 -5.01 12.88 2.78
CA TYR A 53 -4.33 14.16 2.63
C TYR A 53 -4.94 15.23 3.54
N ASN A 54 -4.24 16.35 3.71
CA ASN A 54 -4.71 17.47 4.55
C ASN A 54 -6.04 18.07 4.09
N ASP A 55 -6.40 17.92 2.82
CA ASP A 55 -7.67 18.34 2.22
C ASP A 55 -8.83 17.35 2.43
N GLY A 56 -8.56 16.22 3.11
CA GLY A 56 -9.53 15.16 3.42
C GLY A 56 -9.70 14.11 2.33
N GLN A 57 -9.05 14.24 1.17
CA GLN A 57 -9.06 13.20 0.13
C GLN A 57 -8.28 11.97 0.58
N LYS A 58 -8.67 10.79 0.06
CA LYS A 58 -7.93 9.56 0.34
C LYS A 58 -6.51 9.63 -0.22
N GLU A 59 -5.54 9.22 0.58
CA GLU A 59 -4.16 9.02 0.18
C GLU A 59 -3.82 7.54 0.08
N ILE A 60 -4.19 6.75 1.09
CA ILE A 60 -3.90 5.31 1.16
C ILE A 60 -5.09 4.59 1.75
N GLU A 61 -5.48 3.46 1.17
CA GLU A 61 -6.47 2.54 1.74
C GLU A 61 -6.00 1.11 1.58
N GLY A 62 -6.20 0.30 2.63
CA GLY A 62 -5.83 -1.10 2.63
C GLY A 62 -6.34 -1.83 3.87
N SER A 63 -5.76 -2.99 4.14
CA SER A 63 -6.10 -3.78 5.32
C SER A 63 -4.88 -4.49 5.87
N TYR A 64 -4.86 -4.63 7.19
CA TYR A 64 -3.94 -5.51 7.92
C TYR A 64 -4.69 -6.72 8.45
N LYS A 65 -4.01 -7.85 8.51
CA LYS A 65 -4.42 -9.05 9.25
C LYS A 65 -3.22 -9.53 10.07
N ASP A 66 -3.41 -9.66 11.37
CA ASP A 66 -2.36 -10.07 12.31
C ASP A 66 -1.07 -9.23 12.12
N GLY A 67 -1.22 -7.89 12.05
CA GLY A 67 -0.15 -6.91 11.83
C GLY A 67 0.48 -6.92 10.43
N ARG A 68 -0.03 -7.72 9.49
CA ARG A 68 0.55 -7.88 8.15
C ARG A 68 -0.37 -7.33 7.08
N LEU A 69 0.21 -6.72 6.06
CA LEU A 69 -0.49 -6.27 4.85
C LEU A 69 -1.27 -7.42 4.22
N THR A 70 -2.56 -7.19 3.91
CA THR A 70 -3.41 -8.18 3.25
C THR A 70 -4.38 -7.53 2.27
N GLY A 71 -4.82 -8.28 1.24
CA GLY A 71 -5.75 -7.80 0.25
C GLY A 71 -5.21 -6.70 -0.65
N LYS A 72 -6.13 -5.93 -1.22
CA LYS A 72 -5.80 -4.82 -2.12
C LYS A 72 -5.48 -3.56 -1.31
N TRP A 73 -4.36 -2.94 -1.66
CA TRP A 73 -3.94 -1.63 -1.20
C TRP A 73 -4.01 -0.65 -2.35
N THR A 74 -4.65 0.49 -2.14
CA THR A 74 -4.80 1.55 -3.13
C THR A 74 -4.19 2.83 -2.59
N PHE A 75 -3.42 3.49 -3.44
CA PHE A 75 -2.77 4.77 -3.20
C PHE A 75 -3.30 5.77 -4.21
N TRP A 76 -3.53 7.00 -3.81
CA TRP A 76 -4.00 8.07 -4.67
C TRP A 76 -2.99 9.22 -4.71
N TYR A 77 -3.06 9.99 -5.76
CA TYR A 77 -2.45 11.31 -5.84
C TYR A 77 -3.38 12.34 -5.17
N GLU A 78 -2.84 13.50 -4.81
CA GLU A 78 -3.61 14.63 -4.26
C GLU A 78 -4.74 15.11 -5.18
N ASN A 79 -4.66 14.86 -6.50
CA ASN A 79 -5.72 15.18 -7.45
C ASN A 79 -6.84 14.12 -7.51
N GLY A 80 -6.85 13.15 -6.59
CA GLY A 80 -7.84 12.08 -6.49
C GLY A 80 -7.65 10.92 -7.48
N GLN A 81 -6.71 11.01 -8.42
CA GLN A 81 -6.42 9.92 -9.34
C GLN A 81 -5.67 8.79 -8.65
N THR A 82 -6.00 7.54 -8.99
CA THR A 82 -5.27 6.39 -8.49
C THR A 82 -3.81 6.45 -8.91
N LYS A 83 -2.89 6.27 -7.94
CA LYS A 83 -1.44 6.21 -8.14
C LYS A 83 -0.96 4.77 -8.25
N ASN A 84 -1.33 3.94 -7.26
CA ASN A 84 -0.97 2.53 -7.21
C ASN A 84 -2.15 1.66 -6.75
N GLU A 85 -2.25 0.47 -7.32
CA GLU A 85 -2.95 -0.66 -6.70
C GLU A 85 -1.98 -1.82 -6.54
N ILE A 86 -1.96 -2.40 -5.35
CA ILE A 86 -1.02 -3.43 -4.94
C ILE A 86 -1.79 -4.52 -4.21
N ASN A 87 -1.56 -5.78 -4.55
CA ASN A 87 -2.16 -6.89 -3.81
C ASN A 87 -1.13 -7.55 -2.89
N TYR A 88 -1.53 -7.77 -1.64
CA TYR A 88 -0.73 -8.40 -0.61
C TYR A 88 -1.40 -9.66 -0.06
N LYS A 89 -0.58 -10.61 0.34
CA LYS A 89 -0.97 -11.79 1.10
C LYS A 89 0.08 -12.09 2.16
N ASN A 90 -0.32 -12.07 3.43
CA ASN A 90 0.58 -12.30 4.56
C ASN A 90 1.84 -11.41 4.53
N GLY A 91 1.69 -10.11 4.26
CA GLY A 91 2.77 -9.13 4.18
C GLY A 91 3.63 -9.18 2.92
N LYS A 92 3.36 -10.11 1.99
CA LYS A 92 4.11 -10.23 0.72
C LYS A 92 3.27 -9.78 -0.45
N LEU A 93 3.92 -9.23 -1.47
CA LEU A 93 3.30 -8.95 -2.77
C LEU A 93 2.76 -10.27 -3.35
N ASP A 94 1.45 -10.32 -3.65
CA ASP A 94 0.80 -11.52 -4.20
C ASP A 94 -0.37 -11.09 -5.06
N GLY A 95 -0.24 -11.22 -6.37
CA GLY A 95 -1.18 -10.75 -7.37
C GLY A 95 -0.69 -9.54 -8.14
N LYS A 96 -1.62 -8.78 -8.67
CA LYS A 96 -1.36 -7.64 -9.55
C LYS A 96 -0.88 -6.42 -8.77
N TRP A 97 0.12 -5.74 -9.33
CA TRP A 97 0.58 -4.42 -8.98
C TRP A 97 0.45 -3.51 -10.19
N THR A 98 -0.19 -2.36 -10.08
CA THR A 98 -0.37 -1.41 -11.17
C THR A 98 0.00 0.00 -10.71
N LEU A 99 0.72 0.72 -11.56
CA LEU A 99 1.12 2.12 -11.39
C LEU A 99 0.47 2.96 -12.49
N TRP A 100 -0.11 4.09 -12.09
CA TRP A 100 -0.62 5.13 -12.99
C TRP A 100 0.13 6.45 -12.76
N ASN A 101 0.13 7.32 -13.78
CA ASN A 101 0.57 8.69 -13.63
C ASN A 101 -0.56 9.60 -13.12
N LYS A 102 -0.27 10.88 -12.84
CA LYS A 102 -1.25 11.86 -12.36
C LYS A 102 -2.41 12.16 -13.35
N ASN A 103 -2.29 11.72 -14.61
CA ASN A 103 -3.32 11.84 -15.63
C ASN A 103 -4.19 10.58 -15.76
N GLY A 104 -4.01 9.58 -14.85
CA GLY A 104 -4.75 8.33 -14.88
C GLY A 104 -4.30 7.32 -15.93
N GLN A 105 -3.20 7.57 -16.65
CA GLN A 105 -2.65 6.64 -17.63
C GLN A 105 -1.77 5.59 -16.95
N LYS A 106 -1.89 4.33 -17.38
CA LYS A 106 -1.03 3.24 -16.89
C LYS A 106 0.42 3.50 -17.28
N VAL A 107 1.33 3.34 -16.32
CA VAL A 107 2.78 3.45 -16.49
C VAL A 107 3.41 2.06 -16.48
N LYS A 108 2.99 1.23 -15.53
CA LYS A 108 3.56 -0.10 -15.33
C LYS A 108 2.56 -1.05 -14.67
N GLN A 109 2.61 -2.31 -15.08
CA GLN A 109 1.89 -3.41 -14.44
C GLN A 109 2.84 -4.58 -14.23
N LYS A 110 2.71 -5.25 -13.09
CA LYS A 110 3.49 -6.43 -12.72
C LYS A 110 2.58 -7.45 -12.06
N ASN A 111 2.96 -8.72 -12.14
CA ASN A 111 2.33 -9.78 -11.36
C ASN A 111 3.35 -10.38 -10.39
N TYR A 112 2.89 -10.62 -9.17
CA TYR A 112 3.71 -11.18 -8.09
C TYR A 112 3.07 -12.44 -7.53
N LYS A 113 3.91 -13.34 -7.05
CA LYS A 113 3.52 -14.51 -6.26
C LYS A 113 4.52 -14.69 -5.12
N ASN A 114 4.02 -14.66 -3.88
CA ASN A 114 4.86 -14.80 -2.68
C ASN A 114 6.06 -13.82 -2.65
N GLY A 115 5.87 -12.57 -3.10
CA GLY A 115 6.89 -11.52 -3.12
C GLY A 115 7.84 -11.53 -4.33
N LYS A 116 7.73 -12.51 -5.23
CA LYS A 116 8.55 -12.61 -6.44
C LYS A 116 7.74 -12.27 -7.68
N LEU A 117 8.35 -11.68 -8.70
CA LEU A 117 7.73 -11.51 -10.01
C LEU A 117 7.34 -12.89 -10.56
N ASP A 118 6.05 -13.05 -10.91
CA ASP A 118 5.51 -14.30 -11.48
C ASP A 118 4.35 -13.93 -12.40
N GLY A 119 4.57 -14.01 -13.70
CA GLY A 119 3.67 -13.56 -14.76
C GLY A 119 4.18 -12.33 -15.50
N ILE A 120 3.27 -11.62 -16.17
CA ILE A 120 3.59 -10.55 -17.12
C ILE A 120 3.94 -9.25 -16.40
N LEU A 121 5.03 -8.61 -16.86
CA LEU A 121 5.40 -7.22 -16.59
C LEU A 121 5.17 -6.43 -17.87
N ILE A 122 4.42 -5.33 -17.77
CA ILE A 122 4.19 -4.40 -18.88
C ILE A 122 4.57 -3.00 -18.44
N GLU A 123 5.27 -2.29 -19.31
CA GLU A 123 5.52 -0.84 -19.21
C GLU A 123 4.93 -0.13 -20.43
N TRP A 124 4.37 1.05 -20.22
CA TRP A 124 3.79 1.88 -21.28
C TRP A 124 4.56 3.18 -21.46
N PHE A 125 4.62 3.65 -22.71
CA PHE A 125 5.02 5.02 -22.98
C PHE A 125 3.93 5.99 -22.52
N GLN A 126 4.32 7.00 -21.74
CA GLN A 126 3.37 7.94 -21.13
C GLN A 126 2.80 8.97 -22.14
N PHE A 127 3.45 9.16 -23.29
CA PHE A 127 3.03 10.14 -24.29
C PHE A 127 1.97 9.62 -25.27
N ASN A 128 1.87 8.30 -25.51
CA ASN A 128 0.94 7.71 -26.47
C ASN A 128 0.21 6.46 -25.94
N GLY A 129 0.53 5.98 -24.72
CA GLY A 129 -0.10 4.80 -24.13
C GLY A 129 0.26 3.46 -24.77
N GLN A 130 1.18 3.44 -25.73
CA GLN A 130 1.65 2.20 -26.36
C GLN A 130 2.54 1.40 -25.41
N ILE A 131 2.60 0.09 -25.62
CA ILE A 131 3.49 -0.78 -24.86
C ILE A 131 4.94 -0.47 -25.22
N LYS A 132 5.72 -0.11 -24.20
CA LYS A 132 7.16 0.12 -24.29
C LYS A 132 7.94 -1.19 -24.12
N ARG A 133 7.43 -2.05 -23.21
CA ARG A 133 8.11 -3.30 -22.83
C ARG A 133 7.08 -4.29 -22.30
N GLU A 134 7.19 -5.53 -22.72
CA GLU A 134 6.44 -6.66 -22.17
C GLU A 134 7.39 -7.81 -21.93
N GLU A 135 7.34 -8.38 -20.74
CA GLU A 135 8.20 -9.49 -20.33
C GLU A 135 7.41 -10.44 -19.46
N ASN A 136 7.78 -11.71 -19.51
CA ASN A 136 7.21 -12.73 -18.65
C ASN A 136 8.23 -13.23 -17.63
N TYR A 137 7.80 -13.42 -16.39
CA TYR A 137 8.63 -13.84 -15.27
C TYR A 137 8.05 -15.09 -14.60
N LYS A 138 8.95 -15.94 -14.09
CA LYS A 138 8.61 -17.09 -13.26
C LYS A 138 9.52 -17.14 -12.04
N ASN A 139 8.94 -17.11 -10.84
CA ASN A 139 9.68 -17.13 -9.58
C ASN A 139 10.80 -16.07 -9.50
N GLY A 140 10.59 -14.86 -10.07
CA GLY A 140 11.52 -13.75 -10.10
C GLY A 140 12.57 -13.80 -11.23
N LYS A 141 12.55 -14.83 -12.09
CA LYS A 141 13.47 -14.96 -13.23
C LYS A 141 12.74 -14.64 -14.53
N LEU A 142 13.41 -13.92 -15.43
CA LEU A 142 12.91 -13.61 -16.78
C LEU A 142 12.80 -14.89 -17.60
N CYS A 143 11.67 -15.09 -18.28
CA CYS A 143 11.45 -16.19 -19.19
C CYS A 143 11.89 -15.79 -20.59
N ILE A 144 13.04 -16.30 -21.06
CA ILE A 144 13.61 -15.96 -22.38
C ILE A 144 13.04 -16.83 -23.50
N HIS A 145 12.67 -18.10 -23.21
CA HIS A 145 12.19 -19.06 -24.20
C HIS A 145 10.88 -19.78 -23.76
N GLY A 146 10.02 -19.06 -23.02
CA GLY A 146 8.82 -19.62 -22.43
C GLY A 146 9.03 -20.13 -20.99
N CYS A 147 8.00 -20.04 -20.17
CA CYS A 147 7.99 -20.58 -18.81
C CYS A 147 7.23 -21.91 -18.77
#